data_6628ed49a4971001381a6c60f2625fdf
#
_entry.id   6628ed49a4971001381a6c60f2625fdf
#
_cell.length_a   1.000
_cell.length_b   1.000
_cell.length_c   1.000
_cell.angle_alpha   90.00
_cell.angle_beta   90.00
_cell.angle_gamma   90.00
#
_symmetry.space_group_name_H-M   'P 1'
#
loop_
_entity.id
_entity.type
_entity.pdbx_description
1 polymer ?
#
loop_
_entity_poly.entity_id
_entity_poly.type
_entity_poly.pdbx_seq_one_letter_code
_entity_poly.pdbx_strand_id
1 'polypeptide(L)'
;MTDSYLNKLDPDNLIPLKIAIGDLVRLANDAIDEYNLGPLNEDSDESDPINVRYPFQKKGYKKFKNIVDPDVYQVCKLCILYFNVKRIYWRNLNDNNDNFSLAFYQDSGLNKGIYTTSDNNIKRMIKFIAPLYSIREVKEVIDSLKLHAPGVLRNSNRDLICVNNGIFDYKNKKLLDFDPDYIFLSKSQIDFNLDCKLVNITMPDGKKWNVEEWFKSLSDNEDVVDSLWEITSAILRPYVRWNKAILLYSPFGNNGKGTLC
;
A
#
# COMPACT_ATOMS: atom_id res chain seq x y z
N MET A 1 -1.50 -28.47 7.05
CA MET A 1 -2.71 -28.19 6.23
C MET A 1 -2.82 -26.71 5.86
N THR A 2 -2.79 -25.80 6.82
CA THR A 2 -2.92 -24.34 6.59
C THR A 2 -1.78 -23.75 5.74
N ASP A 3 -0.52 -24.16 5.95
CA ASP A 3 0.60 -23.72 5.12
C ASP A 3 0.49 -24.21 3.67
N SER A 4 0.00 -25.43 3.47
CA SER A 4 -0.27 -25.97 2.14
C SER A 4 -1.37 -25.18 1.42
N TYR A 5 -2.36 -24.65 2.14
CA TYR A 5 -3.39 -23.81 1.59
C TYR A 5 -2.85 -22.46 1.16
N LEU A 6 -2.09 -21.78 2.04
CA LEU A 6 -1.48 -20.47 1.73
C LEU A 6 -0.53 -20.53 0.53
N ASN A 7 0.23 -21.63 0.40
CA ASN A 7 1.16 -21.82 -0.72
C ASN A 7 0.45 -22.14 -2.05
N LYS A 8 -0.85 -22.45 -2.02
CA LYS A 8 -1.68 -22.68 -3.22
C LYS A 8 -2.42 -21.44 -3.69
N LEU A 9 -2.42 -20.36 -2.90
CA LEU A 9 -3.00 -19.08 -3.33
C LEU A 9 -2.12 -18.51 -4.44
N ASP A 10 -2.70 -18.40 -5.63
CA ASP A 10 -2.06 -17.81 -6.80
C ASP A 10 -2.05 -16.28 -6.66
N PRO A 11 -0.89 -15.62 -6.61
CA PRO A 11 -0.82 -14.17 -6.51
C PRO A 11 -1.52 -13.45 -7.66
N ASP A 12 -1.56 -14.06 -8.85
CA ASP A 12 -2.16 -13.48 -10.06
C ASP A 12 -3.68 -13.70 -10.13
N ASN A 13 -4.21 -14.64 -9.31
CA ASN A 13 -5.63 -14.96 -9.29
C ASN A 13 -6.12 -15.23 -7.86
N LEU A 14 -6.06 -14.22 -7.01
CA LEU A 14 -6.46 -14.32 -5.60
C LEU A 14 -7.97 -14.44 -5.45
N ILE A 15 -8.40 -15.41 -4.67
CA ILE A 15 -9.79 -15.50 -4.20
C ILE A 15 -10.11 -14.34 -3.26
N PRO A 16 -11.37 -13.94 -3.07
CA PRO A 16 -11.71 -12.86 -2.14
C PRO A 16 -11.14 -13.09 -0.73
N LEU A 17 -10.49 -12.08 -0.16
CA LEU A 17 -9.80 -12.17 1.13
C LEU A 17 -10.66 -12.77 2.26
N LYS A 18 -11.95 -12.41 2.31
CA LYS A 18 -12.89 -12.98 3.31
C LYS A 18 -13.04 -14.49 3.19
N ILE A 19 -13.02 -15.02 1.98
CA ILE A 19 -13.09 -16.48 1.72
C ILE A 19 -11.79 -17.12 2.18
N ALA A 20 -10.64 -16.54 1.83
CA ALA A 20 -9.34 -17.05 2.26
C ALA A 20 -9.20 -17.10 3.80
N ILE A 21 -9.65 -16.06 4.50
CA ILE A 21 -9.70 -16.04 5.97
C ILE A 21 -10.62 -17.16 6.50
N GLY A 22 -11.83 -17.27 5.96
CA GLY A 22 -12.80 -18.30 6.38
C GLY A 22 -12.27 -19.72 6.19
N ASP A 23 -11.62 -20.00 5.07
CA ASP A 23 -11.01 -21.31 4.80
C ASP A 23 -9.86 -21.63 5.75
N LEU A 24 -9.00 -20.67 6.06
CA LEU A 24 -7.90 -20.86 7.03
C LEU A 24 -8.43 -21.17 8.42
N VAL A 25 -9.43 -20.44 8.89
CA VAL A 25 -10.05 -20.65 10.21
C VAL A 25 -10.73 -22.02 10.25
N ARG A 26 -11.46 -22.38 9.20
CA ARG A 26 -12.12 -23.70 9.08
C ARG A 26 -11.09 -24.84 9.12
N LEU A 27 -10.06 -24.79 8.28
CA LEU A 27 -9.01 -25.82 8.23
C LEU A 27 -8.27 -25.98 9.57
N ALA A 28 -8.02 -24.87 10.27
CA ALA A 28 -7.41 -24.91 11.59
C ALA A 28 -8.34 -25.54 12.63
N ASN A 29 -9.61 -25.20 12.61
CA ASN A 29 -10.61 -25.76 13.54
C ASN A 29 -10.87 -27.25 13.27
N ASP A 30 -10.92 -27.67 12.00
CA ASP A 30 -11.03 -29.09 11.63
C ASP A 30 -9.85 -29.89 12.22
N ALA A 31 -8.61 -29.35 12.14
CA ALA A 31 -7.43 -29.97 12.71
C ALA A 31 -7.45 -30.00 14.25
N ILE A 32 -7.97 -28.94 14.90
CA ILE A 32 -8.15 -28.85 16.35
C ILE A 32 -9.19 -29.88 16.80
N ASP A 33 -10.29 -29.99 16.10
CA ASP A 33 -11.36 -30.93 16.42
C ASP A 33 -10.88 -32.39 16.26
N GLU A 34 -10.14 -32.70 15.21
CA GLU A 34 -9.51 -34.01 15.02
C GLU A 34 -8.50 -34.31 16.15
N TYR A 35 -7.66 -33.36 16.52
CA TYR A 35 -6.74 -33.51 17.64
C TYR A 35 -7.49 -33.73 18.97
N ASN A 36 -8.55 -32.97 19.21
CA ASN A 36 -9.36 -33.07 20.43
C ASN A 36 -10.14 -34.41 20.55
N LEU A 37 -10.41 -35.06 19.42
CA LEU A 37 -11.01 -36.40 19.41
C LEU A 37 -10.06 -37.50 19.88
N GLY A 38 -8.75 -37.26 19.82
CA GLY A 38 -7.73 -38.24 20.19
C GLY A 38 -7.47 -39.32 19.13
N PRO A 39 -6.50 -40.20 19.34
CA PRO A 39 -6.16 -41.26 18.41
C PRO A 39 -7.28 -42.30 18.34
N LEU A 40 -7.40 -43.00 17.20
CA LEU A 40 -8.20 -44.19 17.07
C LEU A 40 -7.69 -45.24 18.07
N ASN A 41 -8.60 -45.92 18.73
CA ASN A 41 -8.25 -47.01 19.64
C ASN A 41 -7.80 -48.21 18.79
N GLU A 42 -6.48 -48.51 18.79
CA GLU A 42 -5.92 -49.63 18.01
C GLU A 42 -6.44 -51.01 18.48
N ASP A 43 -7.05 -51.06 19.68
CA ASP A 43 -7.61 -52.29 20.28
C ASP A 43 -9.12 -52.50 20.03
N SER A 44 -9.77 -51.61 19.21
CA SER A 44 -11.19 -51.84 18.88
C SER A 44 -11.30 -52.89 17.76
N ASP A 45 -11.94 -54.02 18.05
CA ASP A 45 -12.33 -55.03 17.06
C ASP A 45 -13.12 -54.39 15.89
N GLU A 46 -12.78 -54.74 14.64
CA GLU A 46 -13.45 -54.22 13.42
C GLU A 46 -14.96 -54.51 13.39
N SER A 47 -15.48 -55.24 14.36
CA SER A 47 -16.89 -55.61 14.50
C SER A 47 -17.73 -54.60 15.31
N ASP A 48 -17.14 -53.58 15.94
CA ASP A 48 -17.87 -52.57 16.71
C ASP A 48 -18.38 -51.46 15.78
N PRO A 49 -19.71 -51.31 15.60
CA PRO A 49 -20.26 -50.33 14.62
C PRO A 49 -20.10 -48.88 15.03
N ILE A 50 -19.46 -48.61 16.16
CA ILE A 50 -19.19 -47.27 16.65
C ILE A 50 -17.66 -47.15 16.84
N ASN A 51 -16.98 -46.62 15.82
CA ASN A 51 -15.62 -46.10 15.96
C ASN A 51 -15.63 -44.93 16.96
N VAL A 52 -15.78 -45.23 18.24
CA VAL A 52 -15.78 -44.23 19.29
C VAL A 52 -14.35 -43.77 19.52
N ARG A 53 -13.99 -42.61 18.95
CA ARG A 53 -12.77 -41.93 19.33
C ARG A 53 -12.97 -41.40 20.76
N TYR A 54 -12.28 -42.01 21.72
CA TYR A 54 -12.30 -41.48 23.09
C TYR A 54 -11.41 -40.29 23.21
N PRO A 55 -11.89 -39.15 23.78
CA PRO A 55 -11.05 -38.02 24.05
C PRO A 55 -9.91 -38.45 24.97
N PHE A 56 -8.70 -38.05 24.66
CA PHE A 56 -7.48 -38.42 25.34
C PHE A 56 -7.60 -38.17 26.86
N GLN A 57 -7.58 -39.22 27.68
CA GLN A 57 -7.61 -39.12 29.14
C GLN A 57 -6.23 -39.22 29.78
N LYS A 58 -5.13 -39.11 28.99
CA LYS A 58 -3.76 -39.12 29.55
C LYS A 58 -3.52 -37.85 30.37
N LYS A 59 -2.90 -38.06 31.57
CA LYS A 59 -2.50 -36.99 32.48
C LYS A 59 -1.63 -35.99 31.73
N GLY A 60 -2.05 -34.72 31.62
CA GLY A 60 -1.37 -33.65 30.88
C GLY A 60 -1.96 -33.32 29.53
N TYR A 61 -2.97 -34.03 29.02
CA TYR A 61 -3.65 -33.70 27.78
C TYR A 61 -4.52 -32.45 27.94
N LYS A 62 -4.27 -31.45 27.11
CA LYS A 62 -5.03 -30.19 27.11
C LYS A 62 -5.78 -30.05 25.78
N LYS A 63 -7.12 -29.97 25.86
CA LYS A 63 -7.93 -29.63 24.70
C LYS A 63 -7.64 -28.21 24.21
N PHE A 64 -7.51 -28.08 22.90
CA PHE A 64 -7.46 -26.76 22.28
C PHE A 64 -8.86 -26.21 22.05
N LYS A 65 -9.00 -24.89 22.17
CA LYS A 65 -10.25 -24.19 21.78
C LYS A 65 -10.17 -23.84 20.31
N ASN A 66 -11.33 -23.86 19.66
CA ASN A 66 -11.47 -23.38 18.29
C ASN A 66 -11.04 -21.93 18.19
N ILE A 67 -10.38 -21.58 17.09
CA ILE A 67 -9.93 -20.24 16.80
C ILE A 67 -11.00 -19.47 16.00
N VAL A 68 -10.96 -18.15 16.06
CA VAL A 68 -11.87 -17.26 15.33
C VAL A 68 -11.11 -16.46 14.27
N ASP A 69 -9.88 -16.08 14.58
CA ASP A 69 -8.96 -15.38 13.67
C ASP A 69 -7.81 -16.31 13.26
N PRO A 70 -7.22 -16.13 12.05
CA PRO A 70 -6.00 -16.83 11.66
C PRO A 70 -4.85 -16.51 12.64
N ASP A 71 -3.82 -17.35 12.68
CA ASP A 71 -2.64 -17.08 13.51
C ASP A 71 -1.73 -15.97 12.93
N VAL A 72 -0.76 -15.50 13.74
CA VAL A 72 0.15 -14.39 13.37
C VAL A 72 0.87 -14.64 12.05
N TYR A 73 1.33 -15.88 11.81
CA TYR A 73 2.03 -16.22 10.57
C TYR A 73 1.10 -16.19 9.36
N GLN A 74 -0.11 -16.72 9.51
CA GLN A 74 -1.13 -16.71 8.47
C GLN A 74 -1.55 -15.29 8.12
N VAL A 75 -1.78 -14.43 9.13
CA VAL A 75 -2.08 -13.00 8.93
C VAL A 75 -0.93 -12.29 8.22
N CYS A 76 0.32 -12.57 8.59
CA CYS A 76 1.50 -12.04 7.91
C CYS A 76 1.51 -12.42 6.42
N LYS A 77 1.27 -13.68 6.08
CA LYS A 77 1.18 -14.16 4.69
C LYS A 77 0.03 -13.50 3.91
N LEU A 78 -1.14 -13.42 4.52
CA LEU A 78 -2.29 -12.73 3.90
C LEU A 78 -1.99 -11.24 3.65
N CYS A 79 -1.32 -10.56 4.58
CA CYS A 79 -0.89 -9.16 4.36
C CYS A 79 0.03 -9.04 3.15
N ILE A 80 1.02 -9.94 3.01
CA ILE A 80 1.95 -9.90 1.88
C ILE A 80 1.21 -10.13 0.56
N LEU A 81 0.28 -11.10 0.51
CA LEU A 81 -0.44 -11.47 -0.70
C LEU A 81 -1.49 -10.42 -1.11
N TYR A 82 -2.32 -9.99 -0.17
CA TYR A 82 -3.50 -9.15 -0.50
C TYR A 82 -3.25 -7.66 -0.41
N PHE A 83 -2.27 -7.23 0.37
CA PHE A 83 -1.95 -5.80 0.52
C PHE A 83 -0.57 -5.46 -0.07
N ASN A 84 0.05 -6.38 -0.82
CA ASN A 84 1.35 -6.19 -1.45
C ASN A 84 2.37 -5.55 -0.49
N VAL A 85 2.45 -6.09 0.75
CA VAL A 85 3.34 -5.53 1.77
C VAL A 85 4.77 -5.66 1.35
N LYS A 86 5.52 -4.55 1.42
CA LYS A 86 6.94 -4.48 1.02
C LYS A 86 7.76 -3.74 2.08
N ARG A 87 9.05 -4.08 2.17
CA ARG A 87 10.07 -3.30 2.89
C ARG A 87 10.71 -2.35 1.87
N ILE A 88 10.44 -1.07 2.00
CA ILE A 88 10.89 -0.07 1.04
C ILE A 88 12.20 0.56 1.53
N TYR A 89 13.26 0.37 0.76
CA TYR A 89 14.58 0.92 0.99
C TYR A 89 14.75 2.23 0.23
N TRP A 90 15.45 3.20 0.88
CA TRP A 90 15.61 4.54 0.32
C TRP A 90 16.78 4.66 -0.64
N ARG A 91 17.85 3.89 -0.44
CA ARG A 91 19.10 4.02 -1.21
C ARG A 91 19.63 2.71 -1.76
N ASN A 92 19.71 1.66 -0.94
CA ASN A 92 20.32 0.40 -1.30
C ASN A 92 19.62 -0.76 -0.60
N LEU A 93 19.43 -1.89 -1.30
CA LEU A 93 18.85 -3.12 -0.74
C LEU A 93 19.80 -3.84 0.23
N ASN A 94 21.11 -3.59 0.10
CA ASN A 94 22.16 -4.21 0.92
C ASN A 94 22.57 -3.34 2.11
N ASP A 95 21.74 -2.37 2.50
CA ASP A 95 22.04 -1.52 3.64
C ASP A 95 21.94 -2.36 4.93
N ASN A 96 23.09 -2.67 5.55
CA ASN A 96 23.19 -3.49 6.78
C ASN A 96 22.53 -2.82 7.99
N ASN A 97 21.96 -1.62 7.83
CA ASN A 97 21.41 -0.81 8.92
C ASN A 97 19.89 -0.89 9.04
N ASP A 98 19.20 -1.89 8.51
CA ASP A 98 17.73 -2.03 8.60
C ASP A 98 16.93 -0.74 8.27
N ASN A 99 17.50 0.12 7.42
CA ASN A 99 16.96 1.43 7.10
C ASN A 99 15.89 1.32 6.01
N PHE A 100 14.80 0.64 6.34
CA PHE A 100 13.63 0.49 5.48
C PHE A 100 12.36 0.97 6.18
N SER A 101 11.35 1.25 5.39
CA SER A 101 9.98 1.46 5.87
C SER A 101 9.10 0.29 5.45
N LEU A 102 8.39 -0.31 6.42
CA LEU A 102 7.33 -1.27 6.10
C LEU A 102 6.15 -0.50 5.49
N ALA A 103 5.65 -0.97 4.37
CA ALA A 103 4.61 -0.28 3.63
C ALA A 103 3.58 -1.23 3.02
N PHE A 104 2.34 -0.77 2.98
CA PHE A 104 1.17 -1.48 2.47
C PHE A 104 0.63 -0.73 1.26
N TYR A 105 0.35 -1.44 0.17
CA TYR A 105 -0.25 -0.85 -1.01
C TYR A 105 -1.70 -0.47 -0.78
N GLN A 106 -2.12 0.67 -1.32
CA GLN A 106 -3.51 1.16 -1.27
C GLN A 106 -4.14 0.95 -2.64
N ASP A 107 -5.07 0.01 -2.75
CA ASP A 107 -5.80 -0.31 -3.98
C ASP A 107 -7.06 0.53 -4.18
N SER A 108 -7.43 1.30 -3.16
CA SER A 108 -8.69 2.06 -3.12
C SER A 108 -8.59 3.34 -2.30
N GLY A 109 -9.60 4.18 -2.42
CA GLY A 109 -9.71 5.45 -1.68
C GLY A 109 -8.78 6.56 -2.20
N LEU A 110 -8.63 7.63 -1.42
CA LEU A 110 -7.84 8.81 -1.79
C LEU A 110 -6.37 8.50 -2.08
N ASN A 111 -5.82 7.49 -1.42
CA ASN A 111 -4.43 7.08 -1.55
C ASN A 111 -4.24 5.89 -2.51
N LYS A 112 -5.23 5.59 -3.35
CA LYS A 112 -5.09 4.54 -4.37
C LYS A 112 -3.82 4.75 -5.20
N GLY A 113 -3.07 3.67 -5.41
CA GLY A 113 -1.87 3.65 -6.24
C GLY A 113 -0.57 3.95 -5.51
N ILE A 114 -0.60 4.22 -4.19
CA ILE A 114 0.61 4.45 -3.41
C ILE A 114 0.72 3.52 -2.20
N TYR A 115 1.92 3.40 -1.69
CA TYR A 115 2.21 2.67 -0.46
C TYR A 115 2.08 3.59 0.76
N THR A 116 1.36 3.13 1.79
CA THR A 116 1.30 3.80 3.08
C THR A 116 2.30 3.23 4.06
N THR A 117 3.03 4.12 4.74
CA THR A 117 3.93 3.79 5.86
C THR A 117 3.33 4.22 7.20
N SER A 118 2.07 4.72 7.18
CA SER A 118 1.39 5.16 8.39
C SER A 118 1.09 3.99 9.32
N ASP A 119 1.64 4.01 10.53
CA ASP A 119 1.46 2.99 11.56
C ASP A 119 -0.02 2.69 11.85
N ASN A 120 -0.85 3.74 11.93
CA ASN A 120 -2.29 3.58 12.16
C ASN A 120 -3.01 2.88 10.99
N ASN A 121 -2.62 3.18 9.74
CA ASN A 121 -3.21 2.53 8.58
C ASN A 121 -2.79 1.06 8.52
N ILE A 122 -1.50 0.77 8.76
CA ILE A 122 -0.98 -0.60 8.83
C ILE A 122 -1.75 -1.42 9.87
N LYS A 123 -1.92 -0.88 11.09
CA LYS A 123 -2.70 -1.54 12.14
C LYS A 123 -4.15 -1.79 11.75
N ARG A 124 -4.80 -0.83 11.06
CA ARG A 124 -6.19 -0.99 10.58
C ARG A 124 -6.29 -2.11 9.55
N MET A 125 -5.32 -2.23 8.63
CA MET A 125 -5.31 -3.29 7.61
C MET A 125 -5.09 -4.67 8.23
N ILE A 126 -4.20 -4.80 9.23
CA ILE A 126 -4.03 -6.04 10.01
C ILE A 126 -5.33 -6.40 10.74
N LYS A 127 -5.97 -5.41 11.39
CA LYS A 127 -7.24 -5.59 12.10
C LYS A 127 -8.41 -5.91 11.16
N PHE A 128 -8.32 -5.59 9.88
CA PHE A 128 -9.30 -6.01 8.89
C PHE A 128 -9.25 -7.53 8.63
N ILE A 129 -8.06 -8.14 8.69
CA ILE A 129 -7.89 -9.59 8.57
C ILE A 129 -8.25 -10.30 9.87
N ALA A 130 -7.75 -9.80 11.01
CA ALA A 130 -7.90 -10.38 12.33
C ALA A 130 -8.50 -9.36 13.33
N PRO A 131 -9.84 -9.18 13.33
CA PRO A 131 -10.50 -8.14 14.13
C PRO A 131 -10.29 -8.29 15.64
N LEU A 132 -10.19 -9.51 16.13
CA LEU A 132 -10.08 -9.81 17.57
C LEU A 132 -8.66 -9.70 18.12
N TYR A 133 -7.65 -9.52 17.28
CA TYR A 133 -6.27 -9.39 17.72
C TYR A 133 -6.11 -8.29 18.76
N SER A 134 -5.36 -8.58 19.81
CA SER A 134 -4.86 -7.58 20.76
C SER A 134 -3.82 -6.68 20.12
N ILE A 135 -3.46 -5.58 20.79
CA ILE A 135 -2.36 -4.70 20.37
C ILE A 135 -1.04 -5.47 20.28
N ARG A 136 -0.83 -6.45 21.16
CA ARG A 136 0.37 -7.29 21.18
C ARG A 136 0.46 -8.13 19.92
N GLU A 137 -0.61 -8.84 19.56
CA GLU A 137 -0.65 -9.69 18.36
C GLU A 137 -0.47 -8.86 17.09
N VAL A 138 -1.09 -7.67 17.00
CA VAL A 138 -0.86 -6.74 15.89
C VAL A 138 0.62 -6.35 15.78
N LYS A 139 1.29 -6.11 16.90
CA LYS A 139 2.73 -5.82 16.91
C LYS A 139 3.56 -7.02 16.47
N GLU A 140 3.21 -8.22 16.89
CA GLU A 140 3.87 -9.47 16.47
C GLU A 140 3.74 -9.68 14.95
N VAL A 141 2.58 -9.37 14.35
CA VAL A 141 2.41 -9.38 12.89
C VAL A 141 3.33 -8.36 12.22
N ILE A 142 3.39 -7.12 12.73
CA ILE A 142 4.25 -6.07 12.16
C ILE A 142 5.72 -6.50 12.23
N ASP A 143 6.17 -7.06 13.35
CA ASP A 143 7.55 -7.51 13.51
C ASP A 143 7.85 -8.71 12.59
N SER A 144 6.89 -9.63 12.43
CA SER A 144 6.99 -10.73 11.46
C SER A 144 7.06 -10.20 10.01
N LEU A 145 6.25 -9.21 9.65
CA LEU A 145 6.29 -8.58 8.32
C LEU A 145 7.63 -7.91 8.02
N LYS A 146 8.26 -7.28 9.00
CA LYS A 146 9.61 -6.71 8.84
C LYS A 146 10.67 -7.75 8.51
N LEU A 147 10.46 -9.00 8.89
CA LEU A 147 11.38 -10.11 8.59
C LEU A 147 11.07 -10.76 7.23
N HIS A 148 9.80 -10.95 6.90
CA HIS A 148 9.36 -11.80 5.79
C HIS A 148 8.91 -11.05 4.53
N ALA A 149 8.50 -9.77 4.65
CA ALA A 149 8.06 -9.01 3.49
C ALA A 149 9.22 -8.79 2.49
N PRO A 150 8.95 -8.82 1.17
CA PRO A 150 9.98 -8.58 0.16
C PRO A 150 10.57 -7.19 0.28
N GLY A 151 11.90 -7.10 0.09
CA GLY A 151 12.63 -5.84 0.07
C GLY A 151 12.66 -5.25 -1.33
N VAL A 152 12.32 -3.97 -1.47
CA VAL A 152 12.29 -3.26 -2.76
C VAL A 152 12.88 -1.86 -2.61
N LEU A 153 13.39 -1.30 -3.69
CA LEU A 153 13.77 0.12 -3.74
C LEU A 153 12.55 0.97 -4.09
N ARG A 154 12.45 2.15 -3.49
CA ARG A 154 11.47 3.14 -3.95
C ARG A 154 11.68 3.48 -5.41
N ASN A 155 10.62 3.84 -6.11
CA ASN A 155 10.73 4.32 -7.48
C ASN A 155 11.68 5.53 -7.55
N SER A 156 12.65 5.47 -8.47
CA SER A 156 13.61 6.55 -8.75
C SER A 156 13.54 7.00 -10.21
N ASN A 157 12.61 6.45 -11.00
CA ASN A 157 12.41 6.86 -12.37
C ASN A 157 11.87 8.28 -12.42
N ARG A 158 12.64 9.19 -13.04
CA ARG A 158 12.32 10.62 -13.15
C ARG A 158 11.14 10.92 -14.08
N ASP A 159 10.80 9.97 -14.94
CA ASP A 159 9.79 10.15 -15.97
C ASP A 159 8.42 9.59 -15.53
N LEU A 160 8.35 8.91 -14.39
CA LEU A 160 7.11 8.41 -13.82
C LEU A 160 6.62 9.32 -12.69
N ILE A 161 5.44 9.86 -12.87
CA ILE A 161 4.78 10.76 -11.91
C ILE A 161 3.46 10.12 -11.48
N CYS A 162 3.33 9.79 -10.20
CA CYS A 162 2.07 9.28 -9.67
C CYS A 162 1.08 10.44 -9.52
N VAL A 163 -0.03 10.36 -10.23
CA VAL A 163 -1.14 11.32 -10.23
C VAL A 163 -2.41 10.68 -9.67
N ASN A 164 -3.49 11.44 -9.52
CA ASN A 164 -4.67 10.94 -8.85
C ASN A 164 -5.40 9.82 -9.62
N ASN A 165 -5.33 9.82 -10.94
CA ASN A 165 -5.99 8.85 -11.83
C ASN A 165 -5.06 7.82 -12.47
N GLY A 166 -3.76 7.76 -12.08
CA GLY A 166 -2.82 6.78 -12.64
C GLY A 166 -1.36 7.17 -12.45
N ILE A 167 -0.51 6.62 -13.29
CA ILE A 167 0.93 6.92 -13.34
C ILE A 167 1.22 7.59 -14.69
N PHE A 168 1.55 8.87 -14.66
CA PHE A 168 1.91 9.60 -15.87
C PHE A 168 3.35 9.30 -16.28
N ASP A 169 3.52 8.69 -17.44
CA ASP A 169 4.81 8.53 -18.11
C ASP A 169 5.12 9.80 -18.90
N TYR A 170 5.99 10.64 -18.32
CA TYR A 170 6.40 11.91 -18.91
C TYR A 170 7.12 11.73 -20.24
N LYS A 171 7.92 10.68 -20.39
CA LYS A 171 8.70 10.42 -21.60
C LYS A 171 7.80 10.04 -22.78
N ASN A 172 6.85 9.14 -22.55
CA ASN A 172 5.96 8.63 -23.59
C ASN A 172 4.65 9.40 -23.67
N LYS A 173 4.41 10.39 -22.78
CA LYS A 173 3.16 11.19 -22.70
C LYS A 173 1.91 10.33 -22.57
N LYS A 174 1.98 9.27 -21.76
CA LYS A 174 0.88 8.33 -21.56
C LYS A 174 0.52 8.23 -20.07
N LEU A 175 -0.76 8.03 -19.81
CA LEU A 175 -1.24 7.62 -18.49
C LEU A 175 -1.26 6.10 -18.44
N LEU A 176 -0.59 5.53 -17.44
CA LEU A 176 -0.57 4.11 -17.13
C LEU A 176 -1.50 3.84 -15.95
N ASP A 177 -2.03 2.63 -15.88
CA ASP A 177 -2.80 2.19 -14.73
C ASP A 177 -1.92 2.08 -13.47
N PHE A 178 -2.56 2.13 -12.31
CA PHE A 178 -1.88 1.86 -11.05
C PHE A 178 -1.46 0.40 -10.97
N ASP A 179 -0.20 0.19 -10.56
CA ASP A 179 0.39 -1.12 -10.42
C ASP A 179 1.26 -1.14 -9.15
N PRO A 180 1.12 -2.14 -8.26
CA PRO A 180 1.90 -2.26 -7.03
C PRO A 180 3.40 -2.47 -7.25
N ASP A 181 3.86 -2.73 -8.47
CA ASP A 181 5.28 -2.82 -8.77
C ASP A 181 5.95 -1.45 -8.94
N TYR A 182 5.17 -0.41 -9.14
CA TYR A 182 5.65 0.97 -9.05
C TYR A 182 5.59 1.49 -7.62
N ILE A 183 6.74 1.63 -6.98
CA ILE A 183 6.84 1.94 -5.54
C ILE A 183 6.77 3.45 -5.32
N PHE A 184 5.56 3.99 -5.24
CA PHE A 184 5.29 5.37 -4.88
C PHE A 184 4.83 5.49 -3.42
N LEU A 185 5.35 6.49 -2.70
CA LEU A 185 4.97 6.83 -1.32
C LEU A 185 4.08 8.07 -1.24
N SER A 186 3.95 8.78 -2.35
CA SER A 186 3.11 9.98 -2.49
C SER A 186 2.68 10.13 -3.93
N LYS A 187 1.58 10.86 -4.14
CA LYS A 187 1.06 11.21 -5.47
C LYS A 187 0.58 12.66 -5.51
N SER A 188 0.52 13.22 -6.70
CA SER A 188 -0.25 14.44 -6.94
C SER A 188 -1.74 14.14 -6.85
N GLN A 189 -2.51 14.99 -6.18
CA GLN A 189 -3.96 14.86 -6.07
C GLN A 189 -4.71 15.35 -7.33
N ILE A 190 -3.98 15.68 -8.38
CA ILE A 190 -4.53 16.21 -9.65
C ILE A 190 -4.63 15.06 -10.64
N ASP A 191 -5.75 14.99 -11.36
CA ASP A 191 -5.93 14.07 -12.48
C ASP A 191 -5.12 14.54 -13.67
N PHE A 192 -4.40 13.62 -14.30
CA PHE A 192 -3.79 13.89 -15.59
C PHE A 192 -4.84 13.77 -16.72
N ASN A 193 -4.91 14.79 -17.57
CA ASN A 193 -5.77 14.81 -18.74
C ASN A 193 -5.02 15.42 -19.93
N LEU A 194 -4.83 14.63 -20.99
CA LEU A 194 -4.19 15.09 -22.24
C LEU A 194 -4.98 16.17 -22.96
N ASP A 195 -6.31 16.12 -22.85
CA ASP A 195 -7.23 17.06 -23.52
C ASP A 195 -7.63 18.22 -22.62
N CYS A 196 -6.82 18.50 -21.58
CA CYS A 196 -7.09 19.57 -20.64
C CYS A 196 -7.13 20.91 -21.36
N LYS A 197 -8.26 21.59 -21.27
CA LYS A 197 -8.44 22.95 -21.80
C LYS A 197 -8.14 23.98 -20.71
N LEU A 198 -7.63 25.11 -21.13
CA LEU A 198 -7.41 26.24 -20.25
C LEU A 198 -8.73 26.64 -19.56
N VAL A 199 -8.73 26.65 -18.23
CA VAL A 199 -9.90 27.05 -17.46
C VAL A 199 -9.96 28.56 -17.39
N ASN A 200 -11.01 29.17 -17.96
CA ASN A 200 -11.28 30.58 -17.84
C ASN A 200 -12.19 30.84 -16.64
N ILE A 201 -11.77 31.69 -15.73
CA ILE A 201 -12.54 32.17 -14.58
C ILE A 201 -13.12 33.53 -14.93
N THR A 202 -14.44 33.69 -14.76
CA THR A 202 -15.09 35.00 -14.93
C THR A 202 -15.04 35.75 -13.60
N MET A 203 -14.38 36.88 -13.61
CA MET A 203 -14.26 37.76 -12.46
C MET A 203 -15.58 38.52 -12.19
N PRO A 204 -15.80 39.08 -10.99
CA PRO A 204 -17.02 39.86 -10.70
C PRO A 204 -17.24 41.07 -11.62
N ASP A 205 -16.16 41.62 -12.19
CA ASP A 205 -16.19 42.71 -13.16
C ASP A 205 -16.49 42.27 -14.62
N GLY A 206 -16.74 40.95 -14.82
CA GLY A 206 -17.03 40.35 -16.14
C GLY A 206 -15.78 40.01 -16.97
N LYS A 207 -14.58 40.32 -16.50
CA LYS A 207 -13.35 39.96 -17.18
C LYS A 207 -13.08 38.45 -17.03
N LYS A 208 -12.54 37.87 -18.10
CA LYS A 208 -12.05 36.49 -18.08
C LYS A 208 -10.59 36.48 -17.65
N TRP A 209 -10.26 35.50 -16.87
CA TRP A 209 -8.93 35.30 -16.34
C TRP A 209 -8.56 33.80 -16.42
N ASN A 210 -7.31 33.52 -16.72
CA ASN A 210 -6.74 32.17 -16.70
C ASN A 210 -5.28 32.22 -16.26
N VAL A 211 -4.70 31.06 -15.96
CA VAL A 211 -3.33 30.95 -15.43
C VAL A 211 -2.28 31.43 -16.44
N GLU A 212 -2.52 31.25 -17.74
CA GLU A 212 -1.58 31.69 -18.78
C GLU A 212 -1.50 33.22 -18.85
N GLU A 213 -2.65 33.88 -18.87
CA GLU A 213 -2.71 35.35 -18.83
C GLU A 213 -2.12 35.91 -17.54
N TRP A 214 -2.33 35.20 -16.43
CA TRP A 214 -1.73 35.58 -15.16
C TRP A 214 -0.21 35.49 -15.21
N PHE A 215 0.39 34.40 -15.71
CA PHE A 215 1.84 34.28 -15.85
C PHE A 215 2.42 35.36 -16.75
N LYS A 216 1.77 35.66 -17.88
CA LYS A 216 2.13 36.77 -18.77
C LYS A 216 2.06 38.13 -18.09
N SER A 217 1.17 38.32 -17.12
CA SER A 217 1.06 39.55 -16.35
C SER A 217 2.15 39.75 -15.28
N LEU A 218 2.91 38.69 -14.95
CA LEU A 218 3.97 38.76 -13.95
C LEU A 218 5.29 39.36 -14.49
N SER A 219 5.49 39.32 -15.81
CA SER A 219 6.67 39.88 -16.46
C SER A 219 6.40 40.23 -17.92
N ASP A 220 6.95 41.36 -18.39
CA ASP A 220 6.94 41.75 -19.80
C ASP A 220 7.99 40.97 -20.62
N ASN A 221 8.85 40.16 -19.97
CA ASN A 221 9.87 39.37 -20.63
C ASN A 221 9.38 37.91 -20.76
N GLU A 222 9.23 37.44 -22.00
CA GLU A 222 8.77 36.08 -22.33
C GLU A 222 9.69 35.01 -21.72
N ASP A 223 11.00 35.17 -21.69
CA ASP A 223 11.93 34.20 -21.09
C ASP A 223 11.68 34.03 -19.58
N VAL A 224 11.22 35.09 -18.91
CA VAL A 224 10.84 35.01 -17.49
C VAL A 224 9.52 34.23 -17.35
N VAL A 225 8.56 34.46 -18.22
CA VAL A 225 7.28 33.71 -18.22
C VAL A 225 7.51 32.22 -18.48
N ASP A 226 8.35 31.87 -19.46
CA ASP A 226 8.73 30.48 -19.74
C ASP A 226 9.45 29.85 -18.53
N SER A 227 10.35 30.58 -17.88
CA SER A 227 11.00 30.11 -16.65
C SER A 227 10.02 29.85 -15.51
N LEU A 228 8.93 30.64 -15.39
CA LEU A 228 7.88 30.38 -14.39
C LEU A 228 7.15 29.06 -14.67
N TRP A 229 6.88 28.75 -15.95
CA TRP A 229 6.30 27.46 -16.35
C TRP A 229 7.25 26.30 -16.06
N GLU A 230 8.55 26.46 -16.35
CA GLU A 230 9.55 25.43 -16.02
C GLU A 230 9.63 25.16 -14.53
N ILE A 231 9.63 26.21 -13.70
CA ILE A 231 9.63 26.12 -12.24
C ILE A 231 8.40 25.35 -11.75
N THR A 232 7.22 25.75 -12.22
CA THR A 232 5.95 25.09 -11.84
C THR A 232 5.93 23.63 -12.26
N SER A 233 6.42 23.32 -13.46
CA SER A 233 6.55 21.95 -13.97
C SER A 233 7.55 21.12 -13.18
N ALA A 234 8.62 21.75 -12.69
CA ALA A 234 9.64 21.09 -11.88
C ALA A 234 9.09 20.56 -10.55
N ILE A 235 8.14 21.26 -9.95
CA ILE A 235 7.46 20.84 -8.69
C ILE A 235 6.75 19.50 -8.86
N LEU A 236 6.20 19.21 -10.05
CA LEU A 236 5.53 17.95 -10.35
C LEU A 236 6.47 16.75 -10.55
N ARG A 237 7.78 16.98 -10.63
CA ARG A 237 8.79 15.94 -10.88
C ARG A 237 9.67 15.70 -9.64
N PRO A 238 9.21 14.96 -8.62
CA PRO A 238 9.85 14.89 -7.31
C PRO A 238 11.25 14.25 -7.31
N TYR A 239 11.59 13.48 -8.35
CA TYR A 239 12.87 12.77 -8.45
C TYR A 239 13.92 13.51 -9.30
N VAL A 240 13.58 14.66 -9.85
CA VAL A 240 14.53 15.49 -10.61
C VAL A 240 15.28 16.41 -9.63
N ARG A 241 16.60 16.27 -9.57
CA ARG A 241 17.46 17.16 -8.80
C ARG A 241 17.94 18.29 -9.70
N TRP A 242 17.40 19.45 -9.52
CA TRP A 242 17.75 20.63 -10.30
C TRP A 242 19.07 21.25 -9.87
N ASN A 243 19.50 21.03 -8.62
CA ASN A 243 20.71 21.61 -8.00
C ASN A 243 20.78 23.15 -8.16
N LYS A 244 19.63 23.80 -8.17
CA LYS A 244 19.49 25.26 -8.33
C LYS A 244 18.58 25.79 -7.24
N ALA A 245 18.87 26.98 -6.75
CA ALA A 245 17.96 27.79 -5.94
C ALA A 245 17.28 28.82 -6.84
N ILE A 246 15.98 28.98 -6.65
CA ILE A 246 15.19 29.97 -7.38
C ILE A 246 14.93 31.14 -6.45
N LEU A 247 15.39 32.33 -6.85
CA LEU A 247 15.14 33.57 -6.14
C LEU A 247 14.13 34.41 -6.92
N LEU A 248 12.92 34.53 -6.39
CA LEU A 248 11.91 35.44 -6.93
C LEU A 248 12.15 36.84 -6.36
N TYR A 249 12.75 37.70 -7.15
CA TYR A 249 13.07 39.07 -6.76
C TYR A 249 12.21 40.07 -7.52
N SER A 250 11.78 41.10 -6.83
CA SER A 250 11.21 42.31 -7.43
C SER A 250 11.50 43.50 -6.51
N PRO A 251 11.90 44.65 -7.06
CA PRO A 251 12.18 45.86 -6.28
C PRO A 251 10.92 46.45 -5.62
N PHE A 252 9.73 46.13 -6.17
CA PHE A 252 8.45 46.63 -5.66
C PHE A 252 7.62 45.44 -5.12
N GLY A 253 6.84 45.67 -4.03
CA GLY A 253 5.93 44.69 -3.49
C GLY A 253 4.67 44.47 -4.37
N ASN A 254 3.78 43.56 -3.95
CA ASN A 254 2.45 43.31 -4.55
C ASN A 254 2.48 42.87 -6.04
N ASN A 255 3.44 42.06 -6.43
CA ASN A 255 3.60 41.56 -7.79
C ASN A 255 3.39 40.05 -7.95
N GLY A 256 2.54 39.45 -7.14
CA GLY A 256 2.10 38.05 -7.28
C GLY A 256 3.07 36.97 -6.78
N LYS A 257 4.27 37.31 -6.25
CA LYS A 257 5.23 36.29 -5.74
C LYS A 257 4.60 35.36 -4.70
N GLY A 258 3.89 35.94 -3.73
CA GLY A 258 3.23 35.15 -2.67
C GLY A 258 2.04 34.32 -3.16
N THR A 259 1.51 34.61 -4.34
CA THR A 259 0.44 33.82 -4.96
C THR A 259 1.02 32.66 -5.77
N LEU A 260 2.26 32.82 -6.29
CA LEU A 260 2.96 31.77 -7.03
C LEU A 260 3.53 30.70 -6.11
N CYS A 261 3.97 31.05 -4.90
CA CYS A 261 4.52 30.14 -3.88
C CYS A 261 3.44 29.58 -2.95
#